data_ec6f335bda0ba4ab86b541472100af28
#
_entry.id   ec6f335bda0ba4ab86b541472100af28
#
_cell.length_a   1.000
_cell.length_b   1.000
_cell.length_c   1.000
_cell.angle_alpha   90.00
_cell.angle_beta   90.00
_cell.angle_gamma   90.00
#
_symmetry.space_group_name_H-M   'P 1'
#
loop_
_entity.id
_entity.type
_entity.pdbx_description
1 polymer ?
#
loop_
_entity_poly.entity_id
_entity_poly.type
_entity_poly.pdbx_seq_one_letter_code
_entity_poly.pdbx_strand_id
1 'polypeptide(L)'
;AGLSIGVHLLSLLAFPTMAVLYYHKKYKNHTFLGFCIAALIGVISIVLFQGIVISGIPQLWSMYEMFCVNTLGLPFHSGLIPTLITLFALFYFGFKYTRNRGLDLAHKLVFTCMLLAISYSTVGVVILRAMANPPINMNAPDDVVRLLPYLNREQYGDRSLLKGPHFDAKPIDTKSTDRYGRVGNEYKIVDRKFDYVFAKKDQILLPRIGSNDQGRVQLHRMWMDYLIGRKEGTPTEEYNLKFLMTYQFGWMYWRYFFWNFVGKENGEQGYYPWDKKDGHWLSGISSIDSKRLYNQDQLP
;
A
#
# COMPACT_ATOMS: atom_id res chain seq x y z
N ALA A 1 -10.15 8.11 -13.38
CA ALA A 1 -9.05 7.60 -12.51
C ALA A 1 -8.85 8.53 -11.32
N GLY A 2 -8.51 9.81 -11.47
CA GLY A 2 -8.20 10.70 -10.34
C GLY A 2 -9.30 10.79 -9.28
N LEU A 3 -10.55 11.02 -9.67
CA LEU A 3 -11.70 11.02 -8.75
C LEU A 3 -11.86 9.67 -8.03
N SER A 4 -11.72 8.58 -8.76
CA SER A 4 -11.82 7.23 -8.21
C SER A 4 -10.72 6.93 -7.18
N ILE A 5 -9.50 7.44 -7.41
CA ILE A 5 -8.38 7.32 -6.47
C ILE A 5 -8.65 8.13 -5.20
N GLY A 6 -9.27 9.31 -5.33
CA GLY A 6 -9.69 10.14 -4.17
C GLY A 6 -10.70 9.44 -3.27
N VAL A 7 -11.50 8.51 -3.82
CA VAL A 7 -12.44 7.68 -3.05
C VAL A 7 -11.77 6.44 -2.49
N HIS A 8 -10.97 5.74 -3.30
CA HIS A 8 -10.32 4.49 -2.90
C HIS A 8 -9.00 4.24 -3.61
N LEU A 9 -7.92 4.10 -2.85
CA LEU A 9 -6.55 3.93 -3.38
C LEU A 9 -6.37 2.66 -4.26
N LEU A 10 -7.21 1.63 -4.10
CA LEU A 10 -7.16 0.45 -4.98
C LEU A 10 -7.39 0.78 -6.45
N SER A 11 -8.01 1.92 -6.76
CA SER A 11 -8.18 2.39 -8.14
C SER A 11 -6.84 2.65 -8.86
N LEU A 12 -5.73 2.79 -8.13
CA LEU A 12 -4.37 2.83 -8.69
C LEU A 12 -4.00 1.57 -9.45
N LEU A 13 -4.57 0.41 -9.08
CA LEU A 13 -4.33 -0.85 -9.78
C LEU A 13 -4.86 -0.87 -11.22
N ALA A 14 -5.67 0.12 -11.60
CA ALA A 14 -6.04 0.31 -13.00
C ALA A 14 -4.87 0.78 -13.90
N PHE A 15 -3.80 1.37 -13.35
CA PHE A 15 -2.68 1.89 -14.15
C PHE A 15 -1.95 0.79 -14.93
N PRO A 16 -1.52 -0.33 -14.34
CA PRO A 16 -0.94 -1.44 -15.09
C PRO A 16 -1.88 -1.96 -16.17
N THR A 17 -3.16 -2.13 -15.85
CA THR A 17 -4.17 -2.59 -16.83
C THR A 17 -4.30 -1.60 -17.99
N MET A 18 -4.37 -0.30 -17.72
CA MET A 18 -4.44 0.73 -18.75
C MET A 18 -3.17 0.76 -19.61
N ALA A 19 -2.00 0.60 -19.02
CA ALA A 19 -0.73 0.55 -19.76
C ALA A 19 -0.68 -0.65 -20.71
N VAL A 20 -1.11 -1.83 -20.23
CA VAL A 20 -1.19 -3.05 -21.06
C VAL A 20 -2.23 -2.91 -22.18
N LEU A 21 -3.42 -2.36 -21.89
CA LEU A 21 -4.44 -2.10 -22.92
C LEU A 21 -3.94 -1.10 -23.96
N TYR A 22 -3.23 -0.05 -23.54
CA TYR A 22 -2.63 0.92 -24.46
C TYR A 22 -1.57 0.25 -25.35
N TYR A 23 -0.72 -0.62 -24.80
CA TYR A 23 0.25 -1.40 -25.56
C TYR A 23 -0.44 -2.23 -26.66
N HIS A 24 -1.47 -2.99 -26.32
CA HIS A 24 -2.21 -3.82 -27.26
C HIS A 24 -2.94 -2.99 -28.32
N LYS A 25 -3.44 -1.81 -27.97
CA LYS A 25 -4.09 -0.90 -28.93
C LYS A 25 -3.10 -0.22 -29.88
N LYS A 26 -1.91 0.11 -29.39
CA LYS A 26 -0.92 0.91 -30.14
C LYS A 26 -0.05 0.11 -31.08
N TYR A 27 0.33 -1.10 -30.69
CA TYR A 27 1.28 -1.94 -31.41
C TYR A 27 0.56 -3.10 -32.08
N LYS A 28 0.91 -3.39 -33.36
CA LYS A 28 0.31 -4.53 -34.10
C LYS A 28 0.95 -5.87 -33.71
N ASN A 29 2.27 -5.87 -33.47
CA ASN A 29 3.01 -7.06 -33.08
C ASN A 29 3.13 -7.13 -31.57
N HIS A 30 2.45 -8.07 -30.96
CA HIS A 30 2.45 -8.27 -29.51
C HIS A 30 3.50 -9.30 -29.13
N THR A 31 4.38 -8.95 -28.22
CA THR A 31 5.37 -9.85 -27.66
C THR A 31 5.20 -9.95 -26.15
N PHE A 32 5.59 -11.08 -25.57
CA PHE A 32 5.56 -11.24 -24.11
C PHE A 32 6.41 -10.19 -23.40
N LEU A 33 7.60 -9.87 -23.96
CA LEU A 33 8.46 -8.83 -23.42
C LEU A 33 7.79 -7.46 -23.45
N GLY A 34 7.11 -7.11 -24.56
CA GLY A 34 6.36 -5.85 -24.66
C GLY A 34 5.21 -5.75 -23.63
N PHE A 35 4.50 -6.85 -23.38
CA PHE A 35 3.52 -6.95 -22.31
C PHE A 35 4.15 -6.70 -20.93
N CYS A 36 5.27 -7.35 -20.62
CA CYS A 36 5.98 -7.16 -19.35
C CYS A 36 6.47 -5.72 -19.16
N ILE A 37 7.01 -5.09 -20.22
CA ILE A 37 7.43 -3.69 -20.19
C ILE A 37 6.23 -2.76 -19.93
N ALA A 38 5.11 -2.98 -20.62
CA ALA A 38 3.90 -2.17 -20.41
C ALA A 38 3.37 -2.30 -18.98
N ALA A 39 3.32 -3.53 -18.44
CA ALA A 39 2.92 -3.78 -17.05
C ALA A 39 3.88 -3.08 -16.06
N LEU A 40 5.18 -3.15 -16.29
CA LEU A 40 6.20 -2.48 -15.47
C LEU A 40 6.04 -0.96 -15.49
N ILE A 41 5.81 -0.36 -16.66
CA ILE A 41 5.51 1.08 -16.79
C ILE A 41 4.28 1.46 -15.96
N GLY A 42 3.23 0.63 -15.99
CA GLY A 42 2.05 0.84 -15.17
C GLY A 42 2.33 0.79 -13.66
N VAL A 43 3.16 -0.15 -13.21
CA VAL A 43 3.60 -0.24 -11.81
C VAL A 43 4.45 0.97 -11.41
N ILE A 44 5.39 1.38 -12.24
CA ILE A 44 6.20 2.60 -12.01
C ILE A 44 5.29 3.83 -11.92
N SER A 45 4.26 3.91 -12.76
CA SER A 45 3.28 5.01 -12.71
C SER A 45 2.51 5.05 -11.39
N ILE A 46 2.20 3.90 -10.76
CA ILE A 46 1.62 3.87 -9.40
C ILE A 46 2.58 4.50 -8.40
N VAL A 47 3.85 4.08 -8.40
CA VAL A 47 4.85 4.58 -7.44
C VAL A 47 5.05 6.08 -7.59
N LEU A 48 5.15 6.57 -8.82
CA LEU A 48 5.28 8.01 -9.11
C LEU A 48 4.03 8.78 -8.67
N PHE A 49 2.84 8.27 -8.95
CA PHE A 49 1.60 8.94 -8.56
C PHE A 49 1.44 8.96 -7.03
N GLN A 50 1.74 7.85 -6.35
CA GLN A 50 1.72 7.77 -4.89
C GLN A 50 2.70 8.78 -4.28
N GLY A 51 3.94 8.82 -4.76
CA GLY A 51 4.98 9.69 -4.20
C GLY A 51 4.79 11.17 -4.51
N ILE A 52 4.42 11.51 -5.76
CA ILE A 52 4.35 12.91 -6.21
C ILE A 52 2.99 13.54 -5.90
N VAL A 53 1.89 12.85 -6.22
CA VAL A 53 0.56 13.44 -6.11
C VAL A 53 -0.05 13.18 -4.73
N ILE A 54 -0.10 11.92 -4.31
CA ILE A 54 -0.81 11.53 -3.08
C ILE A 54 -0.07 12.02 -1.84
N SER A 55 1.24 11.83 -1.76
CA SER A 55 2.05 12.23 -0.60
C SER A 55 2.76 13.56 -0.84
N GLY A 56 3.29 13.82 -2.06
CA GLY A 56 4.14 14.97 -2.35
C GLY A 56 3.39 16.30 -2.32
N ILE A 57 2.17 16.38 -2.87
CA ILE A 57 1.38 17.64 -2.81
C ILE A 57 0.99 17.99 -1.37
N PRO A 58 0.42 17.08 -0.54
CA PRO A 58 0.17 17.36 0.86
C PRO A 58 1.44 17.68 1.67
N GLN A 59 2.57 17.04 1.36
CA GLN A 59 3.84 17.34 2.00
C GLN A 59 4.31 18.77 1.69
N LEU A 60 4.24 19.18 0.42
CA LEU A 60 4.53 20.55 0.02
C LEU A 60 3.62 21.56 0.73
N TRP A 61 2.32 21.26 0.79
CA TRP A 61 1.36 22.08 1.53
C TRP A 61 1.70 22.13 3.02
N SER A 62 2.01 21.01 3.66
CA SER A 62 2.42 20.98 5.06
C SER A 62 3.66 21.83 5.34
N MET A 63 4.65 21.82 4.43
CA MET A 63 5.84 22.67 4.56
C MET A 63 5.48 24.17 4.49
N TYR A 64 4.66 24.58 3.53
CA TYR A 64 4.19 25.96 3.43
C TYR A 64 3.29 26.35 4.62
N GLU A 65 2.44 25.44 5.07
CA GLU A 65 1.57 25.65 6.23
C GLU A 65 2.39 25.93 7.47
N MET A 66 3.39 25.10 7.77
CA MET A 66 4.28 25.29 8.91
C MET A 66 5.06 26.60 8.82
N PHE A 67 5.53 26.96 7.63
CA PHE A 67 6.22 28.24 7.42
C PHE A 67 5.29 29.43 7.61
N CYS A 68 4.11 29.42 7.01
CA CYS A 68 3.14 30.52 7.10
C CYS A 68 2.65 30.73 8.55
N VAL A 69 2.34 29.66 9.26
CA VAL A 69 1.80 29.74 10.62
C VAL A 69 2.90 30.04 11.63
N ASN A 70 3.96 29.23 11.67
CA ASN A 70 4.97 29.33 12.72
C ASN A 70 5.98 30.47 12.52
N THR A 71 6.27 30.84 11.25
CA THR A 71 7.29 31.87 10.96
C THR A 71 6.65 33.23 10.68
N LEU A 72 5.56 33.25 9.90
CA LEU A 72 4.89 34.49 9.51
C LEU A 72 3.73 34.88 10.45
N GLY A 73 3.33 34.01 11.39
CA GLY A 73 2.22 34.27 12.31
C GLY A 73 0.84 34.32 11.63
N LEU A 74 0.71 33.72 10.44
CA LEU A 74 -0.54 33.72 9.68
C LEU A 74 -1.53 32.69 10.25
N PRO A 75 -2.83 32.83 9.98
CA PRO A 75 -3.84 31.86 10.42
C PRO A 75 -3.61 30.46 9.84
N PHE A 76 -4.10 29.43 10.51
CA PHE A 76 -4.12 28.07 9.99
C PHE A 76 -4.76 28.01 8.60
N HIS A 77 -4.29 27.11 7.77
CA HIS A 77 -4.63 26.91 6.37
C HIS A 77 -4.08 27.96 5.39
N SER A 78 -3.32 28.95 5.84
CA SER A 78 -2.71 29.97 4.97
C SER A 78 -1.67 29.39 3.99
N GLY A 79 -1.03 28.27 4.31
CA GLY A 79 -0.09 27.56 3.44
C GLY A 79 -0.72 26.98 2.16
N LEU A 80 -2.05 26.91 2.09
CA LEU A 80 -2.75 26.48 0.87
C LEU A 80 -2.49 27.44 -0.30
N ILE A 81 -2.45 28.75 -0.05
CA ILE A 81 -2.27 29.78 -1.09
C ILE A 81 -0.91 29.61 -1.81
N PRO A 82 0.24 29.62 -1.10
CA PRO A 82 1.53 29.42 -1.76
C PRO A 82 1.65 28.05 -2.42
N THR A 83 1.00 27.01 -1.87
CA THR A 83 0.94 25.70 -2.50
C THR A 83 0.25 25.76 -3.86
N LEU A 84 -0.93 26.37 -3.95
CA LEU A 84 -1.66 26.52 -5.22
C LEU A 84 -0.89 27.35 -6.22
N ILE A 85 -0.24 28.45 -5.79
CA ILE A 85 0.62 29.28 -6.65
C ILE A 85 1.77 28.44 -7.22
N THR A 86 2.43 27.64 -6.38
CA THR A 86 3.53 26.77 -6.79
C THR A 86 3.08 25.73 -7.79
N LEU A 87 1.95 25.04 -7.53
CA LEU A 87 1.40 24.05 -8.45
C LEU A 87 0.99 24.69 -9.80
N PHE A 88 0.34 25.86 -9.75
CA PHE A 88 -0.03 26.60 -10.95
C PHE A 88 1.21 26.98 -11.77
N ALA A 89 2.24 27.54 -11.13
CA ALA A 89 3.49 27.88 -11.77
C ALA A 89 4.17 26.67 -12.40
N LEU A 90 4.22 25.54 -11.68
CA LEU A 90 4.83 24.30 -12.15
C LEU A 90 4.12 23.79 -13.42
N PHE A 91 2.79 23.75 -13.44
CA PHE A 91 2.05 23.33 -14.64
C PHE A 91 2.17 24.36 -15.77
N TYR A 92 2.07 25.66 -15.49
CA TYR A 92 2.23 26.71 -16.49
C TYR A 92 3.59 26.63 -17.18
N PHE A 93 4.68 26.57 -16.41
CA PHE A 93 6.03 26.47 -16.98
C PHE A 93 6.25 25.11 -17.64
N GLY A 94 5.70 24.03 -17.11
CA GLY A 94 5.72 22.71 -17.75
C GLY A 94 5.06 22.72 -19.14
N PHE A 95 3.87 23.31 -19.26
CA PHE A 95 3.20 23.48 -20.55
C PHE A 95 3.99 24.35 -21.50
N LYS A 96 4.46 25.51 -21.05
CA LYS A 96 5.25 26.44 -21.87
C LYS A 96 6.53 25.78 -22.38
N TYR A 97 7.26 25.08 -21.50
CA TYR A 97 8.49 24.39 -21.86
C TYR A 97 8.26 23.26 -22.87
N THR A 98 7.32 22.38 -22.63
CA THR A 98 7.04 21.24 -23.49
C THR A 98 6.52 21.69 -24.87
N ARG A 99 5.67 22.75 -24.92
CA ARG A 99 5.18 23.33 -26.14
C ARG A 99 6.30 23.98 -26.95
N ASN A 100 7.15 24.79 -26.31
CA ASN A 100 8.25 25.50 -27.00
C ASN A 100 9.31 24.56 -27.56
N ARG A 101 9.46 23.35 -26.97
CA ARG A 101 10.42 22.33 -27.42
C ARG A 101 9.80 21.29 -28.36
N GLY A 102 8.52 21.37 -28.67
CA GLY A 102 7.83 20.41 -29.53
C GLY A 102 7.75 19.00 -28.95
N LEU A 103 7.77 18.88 -27.61
CA LEU A 103 7.78 17.59 -26.90
C LEU A 103 6.35 17.09 -26.70
N ASP A 104 5.70 16.58 -27.73
CA ASP A 104 4.27 16.20 -27.71
C ASP A 104 3.92 15.18 -26.62
N LEU A 105 4.78 14.16 -26.42
CA LEU A 105 4.53 13.15 -25.38
C LEU A 105 4.61 13.77 -23.98
N ALA A 106 5.65 14.57 -23.72
CA ALA A 106 5.82 15.25 -22.45
C ALA A 106 4.67 16.25 -22.18
N HIS A 107 4.19 16.96 -23.22
CA HIS A 107 3.05 17.85 -23.12
C HIS A 107 1.77 17.12 -22.69
N LYS A 108 1.48 15.96 -23.31
CA LYS A 108 0.35 15.10 -22.92
C LYS A 108 0.50 14.55 -21.50
N LEU A 109 1.72 14.20 -21.08
CA LEU A 109 1.98 13.75 -19.72
C LEU A 109 1.74 14.86 -18.69
N VAL A 110 2.23 16.09 -18.93
CA VAL A 110 1.98 17.24 -18.04
C VAL A 110 0.47 17.50 -17.94
N PHE A 111 -0.27 17.45 -19.05
CA PHE A 111 -1.72 17.62 -19.07
C PHE A 111 -2.43 16.52 -18.26
N THR A 112 -2.03 15.28 -18.46
CA THR A 112 -2.59 14.13 -17.71
C THR A 112 -2.32 14.26 -16.22
N CYS A 113 -1.08 14.63 -15.82
CA CYS A 113 -0.73 14.86 -14.41
C CYS A 113 -1.55 15.98 -13.78
N MET A 114 -1.76 17.09 -14.53
CA MET A 114 -2.60 18.19 -14.06
C MET A 114 -4.05 17.73 -13.83
N LEU A 115 -4.66 17.02 -14.80
CA LEU A 115 -6.02 16.52 -14.64
C LEU A 115 -6.15 15.53 -13.48
N LEU A 116 -5.15 14.65 -13.29
CA LEU A 116 -5.11 13.72 -12.17
C LEU A 116 -4.99 14.46 -10.84
N ALA A 117 -4.13 15.48 -10.75
CA ALA A 117 -3.96 16.29 -9.54
C ALA A 117 -5.25 17.06 -9.18
N ILE A 118 -5.89 17.71 -10.18
CA ILE A 118 -7.17 18.40 -9.99
C ILE A 118 -8.26 17.41 -9.53
N SER A 119 -8.35 16.24 -10.17
CA SER A 119 -9.35 15.24 -9.78
C SER A 119 -9.09 14.68 -8.41
N TYR A 120 -7.82 14.44 -8.04
CA TYR A 120 -7.44 13.94 -6.74
C TYR A 120 -7.61 14.98 -5.63
N SER A 121 -7.63 16.29 -5.94
CA SER A 121 -7.83 17.35 -4.94
C SER A 121 -9.15 17.19 -4.15
N THR A 122 -10.10 16.39 -4.66
CA THR A 122 -11.31 15.99 -3.92
C THR A 122 -11.00 15.31 -2.57
N VAL A 123 -9.79 14.78 -2.38
CA VAL A 123 -9.33 14.27 -1.07
C VAL A 123 -9.34 15.39 0.00
N GLY A 124 -9.25 16.66 -0.39
CA GLY A 124 -9.40 17.79 0.52
C GLY A 124 -10.75 17.83 1.28
N VAL A 125 -11.78 17.18 0.74
CA VAL A 125 -13.08 16.99 1.44
C VAL A 125 -12.89 16.24 2.77
N VAL A 126 -11.84 15.40 2.88
CA VAL A 126 -11.52 14.69 4.14
C VAL A 126 -11.23 15.71 5.26
N ILE A 127 -10.44 16.76 4.97
CA ILE A 127 -10.15 17.83 5.93
C ILE A 127 -11.44 18.53 6.34
N LEU A 128 -12.25 18.96 5.38
CA LEU A 128 -13.51 19.66 5.66
C LEU A 128 -14.46 18.81 6.51
N ARG A 129 -14.53 17.53 6.21
CA ARG A 129 -15.35 16.58 6.99
C ARG A 129 -14.79 16.35 8.39
N ALA A 130 -13.47 16.24 8.54
CA ALA A 130 -12.84 16.10 9.84
C ALA A 130 -13.03 17.33 10.72
N MET A 131 -13.01 18.55 10.15
CA MET A 131 -13.31 19.80 10.84
C MET A 131 -14.75 19.86 11.36
N ALA A 132 -15.70 19.19 10.71
CA ALA A 132 -17.07 19.07 11.17
C ALA A 132 -17.23 18.11 12.38
N ASN A 133 -16.14 17.52 12.85
CA ASN A 133 -16.04 16.63 14.02
C ASN A 133 -17.12 15.52 14.04
N PRO A 134 -17.17 14.63 13.02
CA PRO A 134 -18.13 13.56 12.95
C PRO A 134 -17.91 12.53 14.09
N PRO A 135 -18.92 11.71 14.45
CA PRO A 135 -18.81 10.71 15.52
C PRO A 135 -17.65 9.72 15.33
N ILE A 136 -17.31 9.41 14.09
CA ILE A 136 -16.12 8.61 13.74
C ILE A 136 -15.16 9.51 12.95
N ASN A 137 -14.08 9.93 13.59
CA ASN A 137 -13.07 10.81 13.03
C ASN A 137 -11.67 10.20 13.24
N MET A 138 -11.36 9.16 12.45
CA MET A 138 -10.11 8.42 12.58
C MET A 138 -8.91 9.34 12.26
N ASN A 139 -7.97 9.45 13.21
CA ASN A 139 -6.78 10.31 13.18
C ASN A 139 -7.09 11.82 13.07
N ALA A 140 -8.36 12.23 13.11
CA ALA A 140 -8.80 13.62 13.02
C ALA A 140 -7.97 14.45 12.03
N PRO A 141 -7.98 14.14 10.71
CA PRO A 141 -7.19 14.84 9.69
C PRO A 141 -7.82 16.21 9.33
N ASP A 142 -7.95 17.08 10.33
CA ASP A 142 -8.60 18.39 10.23
C ASP A 142 -7.68 19.50 9.68
N ASP A 143 -6.42 19.17 9.43
CA ASP A 143 -5.44 19.99 8.74
C ASP A 143 -4.49 19.15 7.88
N VAL A 144 -3.65 19.82 7.07
CA VAL A 144 -2.73 19.14 6.16
C VAL A 144 -1.63 18.39 6.90
N VAL A 145 -1.23 18.84 8.08
CA VAL A 145 -0.17 18.20 8.87
C VAL A 145 -0.62 16.85 9.39
N ARG A 146 -1.90 16.74 9.79
CA ARG A 146 -2.54 15.48 10.18
C ARG A 146 -3.05 14.65 9.00
N LEU A 147 -3.37 15.30 7.87
CA LEU A 147 -3.77 14.61 6.65
C LEU A 147 -2.64 13.74 6.09
N LEU A 148 -1.39 14.18 6.15
CA LEU A 148 -0.26 13.47 5.58
C LEU A 148 -0.04 12.06 6.20
N PRO A 149 0.03 11.89 7.53
CA PRO A 149 0.06 10.58 8.17
C PRO A 149 -1.17 9.71 7.85
N TYR A 150 -2.34 10.31 7.71
CA TYR A 150 -3.56 9.62 7.32
C TYR A 150 -3.46 9.04 5.89
N LEU A 151 -3.00 9.84 4.92
CA LEU A 151 -2.79 9.39 3.54
C LEU A 151 -1.69 8.33 3.41
N ASN A 152 -0.63 8.47 4.19
CA ASN A 152 0.46 7.50 4.27
C ASN A 152 0.06 6.23 5.03
N ARG A 153 -1.15 6.19 5.63
CA ARG A 153 -1.67 5.05 6.38
C ARG A 153 -0.78 4.63 7.55
N GLU A 154 -0.11 5.58 8.19
CA GLU A 154 0.85 5.33 9.27
C GLU A 154 0.25 4.60 10.47
N GLN A 155 -1.06 4.71 10.68
CA GLN A 155 -1.78 3.99 11.73
C GLN A 155 -1.74 2.46 11.59
N TYR A 156 -1.43 1.95 10.40
CA TYR A 156 -1.34 0.50 10.16
C TYR A 156 0.08 -0.04 10.32
N GLY A 157 1.03 0.84 10.68
CA GLY A 157 2.45 0.53 10.80
C GLY A 157 3.15 0.36 9.45
N ASP A 158 4.46 0.54 9.48
CA ASP A 158 5.30 0.39 8.29
C ASP A 158 5.75 -1.06 8.14
N ARG A 159 5.53 -1.63 6.97
CA ARG A 159 6.03 -2.95 6.60
C ARG A 159 6.95 -2.85 5.40
N SER A 160 8.17 -3.27 5.60
CA SER A 160 9.16 -3.32 4.52
C SER A 160 8.72 -4.30 3.44
N LEU A 161 8.68 -3.84 2.18
CA LEU A 161 8.27 -4.67 1.05
C LEU A 161 9.41 -5.53 0.50
N LEU A 162 10.61 -4.94 0.38
CA LEU A 162 11.74 -5.60 -0.27
C LEU A 162 12.71 -6.24 0.73
N LYS A 163 13.03 -5.54 1.81
CA LYS A 163 13.97 -6.03 2.83
C LYS A 163 13.53 -5.56 4.21
N GLY A 164 13.40 -6.48 5.16
CA GLY A 164 12.93 -6.15 6.50
C GLY A 164 13.14 -7.29 7.49
N PRO A 165 12.82 -7.06 8.79
CA PRO A 165 13.09 -8.02 9.84
C PRO A 165 12.21 -9.26 9.74
N HIS A 166 12.69 -10.38 10.25
CA HIS A 166 11.87 -11.55 10.55
C HIS A 166 11.21 -11.42 11.93
N PHE A 167 10.23 -12.28 12.23
CA PHE A 167 9.40 -12.18 13.46
C PHE A 167 10.19 -12.31 14.78
N ASP A 168 11.37 -12.90 14.75
CA ASP A 168 12.25 -13.11 15.92
C ASP A 168 13.36 -12.05 16.02
N ALA A 169 13.38 -11.08 15.10
CA ALA A 169 14.38 -10.02 15.09
C ALA A 169 14.17 -9.05 16.26
N LYS A 170 15.25 -8.72 16.95
CA LYS A 170 15.23 -7.73 18.03
C LYS A 170 15.71 -6.38 17.50
N PRO A 171 15.02 -5.28 17.82
CA PRO A 171 15.49 -3.95 17.46
C PRO A 171 16.82 -3.64 18.17
N ILE A 172 17.75 -3.03 17.43
CA ILE A 172 19.04 -2.58 17.95
C ILE A 172 19.02 -1.09 18.28
N ASP A 173 18.11 -0.33 17.67
CA ASP A 173 17.97 1.10 17.86
C ASP A 173 16.53 1.54 17.56
N THR A 174 16.19 2.75 17.95
CA THR A 174 14.87 3.36 17.70
C THR A 174 15.05 4.76 17.15
N LYS A 175 14.53 5.02 15.96
CA LYS A 175 14.46 6.35 15.37
C LYS A 175 13.13 6.99 15.74
N SER A 176 13.16 8.23 16.18
CA SER A 176 11.96 9.02 16.42
C SER A 176 11.77 10.08 15.36
N THR A 177 10.53 10.24 14.89
CA THR A 177 10.11 11.32 13.99
C THR A 177 9.05 12.15 14.70
N ASP A 178 9.26 13.45 14.77
CA ASP A 178 8.36 14.37 15.45
C ASP A 178 7.03 14.48 14.68
N ARG A 179 5.93 14.43 15.40
CA ARG A 179 4.59 14.68 14.89
C ARG A 179 4.10 16.01 15.40
N TYR A 180 3.77 16.88 14.45
CA TYR A 180 3.26 18.20 14.73
C TYR A 180 1.73 18.22 14.82
N GLY A 181 1.22 19.08 15.70
CA GLY A 181 -0.20 19.35 15.86
C GLY A 181 -0.42 20.78 16.33
N ARG A 182 -1.66 21.24 16.28
CA ARG A 182 -2.04 22.59 16.69
C ARG A 182 -1.97 22.73 18.21
N VAL A 183 -1.24 23.75 18.69
CA VAL A 183 -1.19 24.15 20.10
C VAL A 183 -1.30 25.68 20.16
N GLY A 184 -2.46 26.18 20.58
CA GLY A 184 -2.77 27.60 20.46
C GLY A 184 -2.82 28.04 19.00
N ASN A 185 -2.00 29.01 18.62
CA ASN A 185 -1.93 29.55 17.26
C ASN A 185 -0.73 29.04 16.45
N GLU A 186 -0.05 28.01 16.91
CA GLU A 186 1.16 27.47 16.29
C GLU A 186 1.10 25.95 16.15
N TYR A 187 1.92 25.39 15.25
CA TYR A 187 2.20 23.98 15.20
C TYR A 187 3.38 23.63 16.11
N LYS A 188 3.16 22.73 17.08
CA LYS A 188 4.19 22.21 17.99
C LYS A 188 4.26 20.70 17.91
N ILE A 189 5.36 20.12 18.39
CA ILE A 189 5.50 18.67 18.53
C ILE A 189 4.50 18.21 19.60
N VAL A 190 3.53 17.41 19.19
CA VAL A 190 2.49 16.85 20.07
C VAL A 190 2.68 15.37 20.35
N ASP A 191 3.42 14.67 19.46
CA ASP A 191 3.68 13.24 19.57
C ASP A 191 4.96 12.89 18.82
N ARG A 192 5.45 11.66 18.99
CA ARG A 192 6.58 11.10 18.24
C ARG A 192 6.25 9.72 17.69
N LYS A 193 6.52 9.53 16.43
CA LYS A 193 6.51 8.21 15.79
C LYS A 193 7.84 7.53 16.06
N PHE A 194 7.80 6.29 16.51
CA PHE A 194 9.00 5.47 16.74
C PHE A 194 9.10 4.38 15.68
N ASP A 195 10.23 4.37 14.96
CA ASP A 195 10.56 3.35 13.97
C ASP A 195 11.72 2.52 14.48
N TYR A 196 11.53 1.21 14.58
CA TYR A 196 12.56 0.30 15.06
C TYR A 196 13.60 0.00 13.98
N VAL A 197 14.88 0.06 14.36
CA VAL A 197 16.01 -0.28 13.51
C VAL A 197 16.48 -1.69 13.85
N PHE A 198 16.62 -2.54 12.83
CA PHE A 198 17.05 -3.92 12.99
C PHE A 198 18.43 -4.16 12.38
N ALA A 199 19.19 -5.09 12.95
CA ALA A 199 20.48 -5.48 12.42
C ALA A 199 20.37 -6.02 10.99
N LYS A 200 21.37 -5.77 10.15
CA LYS A 200 21.36 -6.26 8.75
C LYS A 200 21.26 -7.78 8.64
N LYS A 201 21.82 -8.52 9.61
CA LYS A 201 21.78 -9.99 9.68
C LYS A 201 20.37 -10.54 9.93
N ASP A 202 19.47 -9.75 10.58
CA ASP A 202 18.12 -10.14 10.92
C ASP A 202 17.09 -9.66 9.88
N GLN A 203 17.59 -9.09 8.76
CA GLN A 203 16.76 -8.62 7.64
C GLN A 203 16.78 -9.65 6.52
N ILE A 204 15.59 -10.03 6.07
CA ILE A 204 15.36 -10.98 4.98
C ILE A 204 14.76 -10.31 3.76
N LEU A 205 14.94 -10.91 2.60
CA LEU A 205 14.40 -10.43 1.32
C LEU A 205 12.91 -10.77 1.24
N LEU A 206 12.09 -9.81 0.76
CA LEU A 206 10.63 -9.96 0.67
C LEU A 206 10.03 -10.49 1.98
N PRO A 207 10.17 -9.76 3.12
CA PRO A 207 9.84 -10.26 4.45
C PRO A 207 8.34 -10.54 4.58
N ARG A 208 7.96 -11.82 4.54
CA ARG A 208 6.57 -12.25 4.72
C ARG A 208 6.29 -12.70 6.16
N ILE A 209 7.35 -12.95 6.88
CA ILE A 209 7.37 -13.43 8.26
C ILE A 209 7.84 -12.34 9.24
N GLY A 210 7.58 -11.06 8.93
CA GLY A 210 8.11 -9.92 9.71
C GLY A 210 7.23 -9.45 10.88
N SER A 211 6.08 -10.09 11.15
CA SER A 211 5.21 -9.67 12.25
C SER A 211 5.66 -10.25 13.58
N ASN A 212 5.87 -9.40 14.58
CA ASN A 212 6.22 -9.75 15.96
C ASN A 212 5.01 -9.84 16.91
N ASP A 213 3.78 -9.75 16.40
CA ASP A 213 2.57 -9.99 17.19
C ASP A 213 2.54 -11.44 17.67
N GLN A 214 2.26 -11.66 18.96
CA GLN A 214 2.36 -12.98 19.60
C GLN A 214 1.53 -14.06 18.89
N GLY A 215 0.30 -13.75 18.48
CA GLY A 215 -0.54 -14.71 17.75
C GLY A 215 0.05 -15.07 16.38
N ARG A 216 0.66 -14.11 15.69
CA ARG A 216 1.32 -14.35 14.42
C ARG A 216 2.65 -15.06 14.55
N VAL A 217 3.40 -14.79 15.62
CA VAL A 217 4.64 -15.54 15.92
C VAL A 217 4.33 -17.01 16.12
N GLN A 218 3.28 -17.36 16.88
CA GLN A 218 2.85 -18.75 17.04
C GLN A 218 2.47 -19.38 15.70
N LEU A 219 1.70 -18.68 14.87
CA LEU A 219 1.37 -19.13 13.52
C LEU A 219 2.63 -19.40 12.68
N HIS A 220 3.60 -18.48 12.70
CA HIS A 220 4.85 -18.66 11.98
C HIS A 220 5.65 -19.86 12.50
N ARG A 221 5.66 -20.12 13.81
CA ARG A 221 6.31 -21.30 14.39
C ARG A 221 5.65 -22.61 13.92
N MET A 222 4.31 -22.65 13.87
CA MET A 222 3.58 -23.81 13.34
C MET A 222 3.86 -24.04 11.85
N TRP A 223 3.87 -22.99 11.04
CA TRP A 223 4.23 -23.07 9.63
C TRP A 223 5.70 -23.43 9.40
N MET A 224 6.60 -22.98 10.27
CA MET A 224 8.02 -23.33 10.22
C MET A 224 8.23 -24.82 10.50
N ASP A 225 7.51 -25.36 11.50
CA ASP A 225 7.49 -26.80 11.74
C ASP A 225 6.98 -27.59 10.53
N TYR A 226 5.86 -27.17 9.99
CA TYR A 226 5.24 -27.81 8.82
C TYR A 226 6.12 -27.78 7.56
N LEU A 227 6.79 -26.65 7.28
CA LEU A 227 7.54 -26.44 6.04
C LEU A 227 8.99 -26.94 6.08
N ILE A 228 9.63 -26.90 7.25
CA ILE A 228 11.06 -27.22 7.40
C ILE A 228 11.37 -28.12 8.61
N GLY A 229 10.34 -28.62 9.32
CA GLY A 229 10.50 -29.53 10.44
C GLY A 229 11.18 -28.91 11.68
N ARG A 230 11.04 -27.59 11.89
CA ARG A 230 11.69 -26.85 12.97
C ARG A 230 10.69 -25.93 13.66
N LYS A 231 10.47 -26.12 14.98
CA LYS A 231 9.59 -25.25 15.81
C LYS A 231 10.32 -24.03 16.36
N GLU A 232 11.61 -24.16 16.60
CA GLU A 232 12.44 -23.17 17.29
C GLU A 232 13.63 -22.75 16.43
N GLY A 233 14.29 -21.69 16.85
CA GLY A 233 15.44 -21.12 16.15
C GLY A 233 15.10 -19.91 15.30
N THR A 234 16.14 -19.26 14.78
CA THR A 234 16.03 -18.07 13.94
C THR A 234 15.47 -18.44 12.56
N PRO A 235 14.45 -17.74 12.08
CA PRO A 235 13.92 -17.93 10.73
C PRO A 235 14.97 -17.67 9.65
N THR A 236 14.95 -18.50 8.60
CA THR A 236 15.89 -18.40 7.48
C THR A 236 15.23 -17.83 6.22
N GLU A 237 16.04 -17.37 5.26
CA GLU A 237 15.55 -16.98 3.93
C GLU A 237 14.83 -18.13 3.23
N GLU A 238 15.30 -19.37 3.38
CA GLU A 238 14.65 -20.56 2.83
C GLU A 238 13.23 -20.72 3.38
N TYR A 239 13.06 -20.58 4.70
CA TYR A 239 11.73 -20.63 5.31
C TYR A 239 10.84 -19.49 4.81
N ASN A 240 11.36 -18.27 4.74
CA ASN A 240 10.61 -17.12 4.23
C ASN A 240 10.10 -17.35 2.81
N LEU A 241 10.95 -17.89 1.92
CA LEU A 241 10.56 -18.20 0.54
C LEU A 241 9.54 -19.33 0.47
N LYS A 242 9.73 -20.41 1.23
CA LYS A 242 8.75 -21.50 1.34
C LYS A 242 7.42 -21.00 1.87
N PHE A 243 7.44 -20.15 2.88
CA PHE A 243 6.23 -19.52 3.43
C PHE A 243 5.53 -18.62 2.40
N LEU A 244 6.29 -17.80 1.66
CA LEU A 244 5.74 -17.00 0.57
C LEU A 244 5.00 -17.88 -0.46
N MET A 245 5.64 -18.95 -0.94
CA MET A 245 5.08 -19.80 -1.99
C MET A 245 3.92 -20.65 -1.47
N THR A 246 4.07 -21.29 -0.31
CA THR A 246 3.08 -22.24 0.19
C THR A 246 1.93 -21.55 0.93
N TYR A 247 2.24 -20.60 1.81
CA TYR A 247 1.20 -19.90 2.56
C TYR A 247 0.54 -18.81 1.73
N GLN A 248 1.29 -17.83 1.21
CA GLN A 248 0.65 -16.69 0.56
C GLN A 248 0.10 -17.02 -0.81
N PHE A 249 0.88 -17.67 -1.69
CA PHE A 249 0.37 -18.05 -3.01
C PHE A 249 -0.49 -19.30 -2.93
N GLY A 250 -0.06 -20.36 -2.24
CA GLY A 250 -0.82 -21.61 -2.15
C GLY A 250 -2.09 -21.47 -1.32
N TRP A 251 -1.91 -21.21 -0.02
CA TRP A 251 -3.03 -21.21 0.93
C TRP A 251 -3.91 -19.96 0.84
N MET A 252 -3.32 -18.76 0.89
CA MET A 252 -4.10 -17.53 0.95
C MET A 252 -4.68 -17.13 -0.41
N TYR A 253 -3.95 -17.33 -1.52
CA TYR A 253 -4.42 -16.91 -2.82
C TYR A 253 -5.12 -18.07 -3.57
N TRP A 254 -4.40 -19.13 -3.96
CA TRP A 254 -4.97 -20.20 -4.80
C TRP A 254 -6.08 -20.98 -4.11
N ARG A 255 -5.89 -21.37 -2.83
CA ARG A 255 -6.97 -22.03 -2.09
C ARG A 255 -8.21 -21.16 -2.02
N TYR A 256 -8.05 -19.86 -1.70
CA TYR A 256 -9.17 -18.92 -1.60
C TYR A 256 -9.82 -18.66 -2.97
N PHE A 257 -9.03 -18.58 -4.05
CA PHE A 257 -9.54 -18.46 -5.41
C PHE A 257 -10.41 -19.68 -5.78
N PHE A 258 -9.90 -20.90 -5.61
CA PHE A 258 -10.65 -22.11 -5.92
C PHE A 258 -11.87 -22.29 -4.99
N TRP A 259 -11.75 -21.91 -3.71
CA TRP A 259 -12.86 -21.93 -2.77
C TRP A 259 -14.02 -21.02 -3.21
N ASN A 260 -13.75 -19.87 -3.86
CA ASN A 260 -14.79 -18.97 -4.35
C ASN A 260 -15.33 -19.35 -5.73
N PHE A 261 -14.51 -19.90 -6.62
CA PHE A 261 -14.84 -20.03 -8.04
C PHE A 261 -15.02 -21.48 -8.52
N VAL A 262 -14.55 -22.49 -7.78
CA VAL A 262 -14.69 -23.90 -8.14
C VAL A 262 -15.71 -24.58 -7.23
N GLY A 263 -15.44 -24.65 -5.94
CA GLY A 263 -16.35 -25.25 -4.98
C GLY A 263 -15.86 -25.06 -3.56
N LYS A 264 -16.82 -24.92 -2.62
CA LYS A 264 -16.58 -24.80 -1.18
C LYS A 264 -16.85 -26.12 -0.49
N GLU A 265 -15.97 -26.52 0.41
CA GLU A 265 -16.24 -27.59 1.34
C GLU A 265 -17.31 -27.16 2.35
N ASN A 266 -17.08 -26.00 3.00
CA ASN A 266 -18.03 -25.38 3.93
C ASN A 266 -17.86 -23.84 3.96
N GLY A 267 -18.58 -23.14 4.83
CA GLY A 267 -18.52 -21.70 5.03
C GLY A 267 -17.44 -21.23 6.00
N GLU A 268 -16.77 -22.16 6.69
CA GLU A 268 -15.79 -21.84 7.72
C GLU A 268 -14.45 -21.40 7.12
N GLN A 269 -13.75 -20.56 7.85
CA GLN A 269 -12.43 -20.10 7.42
C GLN A 269 -11.34 -21.09 7.81
N GLY A 270 -10.65 -21.67 6.83
CA GLY A 270 -9.48 -22.49 7.08
C GLY A 270 -8.24 -21.69 7.44
N TYR A 271 -7.63 -22.03 8.56
CA TYR A 271 -6.40 -21.40 9.03
C TYR A 271 -5.15 -22.18 8.63
N TYR A 272 -5.27 -23.49 8.44
CA TYR A 272 -4.15 -24.39 8.28
C TYR A 272 -4.38 -25.43 7.18
N PRO A 273 -3.39 -25.74 6.34
CA PRO A 273 -3.52 -26.76 5.29
C PRO A 273 -3.52 -28.19 5.85
N TRP A 274 -3.07 -28.39 7.08
CA TRP A 274 -3.10 -29.71 7.78
C TRP A 274 -4.42 -30.00 8.49
N ASP A 275 -5.25 -28.99 8.72
CA ASP A 275 -6.64 -29.21 9.07
C ASP A 275 -7.43 -29.48 7.78
N LYS A 276 -7.98 -30.69 7.67
CA LYS A 276 -8.64 -31.16 6.46
C LYS A 276 -10.12 -30.82 6.41
N LYS A 277 -10.67 -30.20 7.47
CA LYS A 277 -12.12 -29.99 7.58
C LYS A 277 -12.58 -28.60 7.19
N ASP A 278 -11.75 -27.56 7.35
CA ASP A 278 -12.24 -26.20 7.25
C ASP A 278 -11.56 -25.37 6.17
N GLY A 279 -12.39 -24.68 5.41
CA GLY A 279 -11.97 -23.69 4.42
C GLY A 279 -11.26 -24.20 3.20
N HIS A 280 -11.42 -25.48 2.90
CA HIS A 280 -10.87 -26.06 1.68
C HIS A 280 -11.79 -25.84 0.48
N TRP A 281 -11.23 -25.90 -0.71
CA TRP A 281 -12.00 -25.93 -1.94
C TRP A 281 -12.26 -27.38 -2.36
N LEU A 282 -13.35 -27.60 -3.06
CA LEU A 282 -13.71 -28.88 -3.65
C LEU A 282 -13.58 -28.83 -5.18
N SER A 283 -13.04 -29.89 -5.77
CA SER A 283 -12.99 -30.05 -7.22
C SER A 283 -14.34 -30.52 -7.79
N GLY A 284 -15.22 -31.05 -6.96
CA GLY A 284 -16.46 -31.75 -7.36
C GLY A 284 -16.24 -33.15 -7.84
N ILE A 285 -15.00 -33.69 -7.76
CA ILE A 285 -14.66 -35.06 -8.15
C ILE A 285 -14.31 -35.84 -6.89
N SER A 286 -15.23 -36.72 -6.45
CA SER A 286 -15.11 -37.42 -5.15
C SER A 286 -13.80 -38.18 -5.00
N SER A 287 -13.27 -38.80 -6.07
CA SER A 287 -11.99 -39.53 -6.00
C SER A 287 -10.77 -38.64 -5.78
N ILE A 288 -10.82 -37.36 -6.16
CA ILE A 288 -9.78 -36.36 -5.92
C ILE A 288 -9.97 -35.80 -4.53
N ASP A 289 -11.18 -35.37 -4.19
CA ASP A 289 -11.46 -34.65 -2.93
C ASP A 289 -11.30 -35.60 -1.73
N SER A 290 -11.72 -36.85 -1.84
CA SER A 290 -11.54 -37.87 -0.78
C SER A 290 -10.07 -38.18 -0.49
N LYS A 291 -9.19 -38.15 -1.49
CA LYS A 291 -7.74 -38.30 -1.29
C LYS A 291 -7.09 -37.10 -0.66
N ARG A 292 -7.56 -35.92 -1.02
CA ARG A 292 -6.99 -34.64 -0.59
C ARG A 292 -7.44 -34.26 0.81
N LEU A 293 -8.70 -34.43 1.13
CA LEU A 293 -9.33 -34.00 2.37
C LEU A 293 -9.74 -35.19 3.26
N TYR A 294 -10.94 -35.69 3.05
CA TYR A 294 -11.55 -36.80 3.76
C TYR A 294 -12.65 -37.45 2.89
N ASN A 295 -13.22 -38.55 3.36
CA ASN A 295 -14.28 -39.20 2.60
C ASN A 295 -15.51 -38.29 2.47
N GLN A 296 -15.86 -37.95 1.25
CA GLN A 296 -16.95 -37.02 0.93
C GLN A 296 -18.34 -37.57 1.22
N ASP A 297 -18.46 -38.92 1.34
CA ASP A 297 -19.71 -39.57 1.72
C ASP A 297 -20.11 -39.32 3.19
N GLN A 298 -19.23 -38.70 3.98
CA GLN A 298 -19.45 -38.37 5.37
C GLN A 298 -19.67 -36.87 5.61
N LEU A 299 -19.99 -36.12 4.55
CA LEU A 299 -20.40 -34.72 4.70
C LEU A 299 -21.74 -34.66 5.47
N PRO A 300 -21.85 -33.79 6.49
CA PRO A 300 -23.09 -33.60 7.25
C PRO A 300 -24.19 -33.00 6.38
#